data_be024503a86ee188839955b2eaf7b7c3
#
_entry.id   be024503a86ee188839955b2eaf7b7c3
#
_cell.length_a   1.000
_cell.length_b   1.000
_cell.length_c   1.000
_cell.angle_alpha   90.00
_cell.angle_beta   90.00
_cell.angle_gamma   90.00
#
_symmetry.space_group_name_H-M   'P 1'
#
loop_
_entity.id
_entity.type
_entity.pdbx_description
1 polymer ?
#
loop_
_entity_poly.entity_id
_entity_poly.type
_entity_poly.pdbx_seq_one_letter_code
_entity_poly.pdbx_strand_id
1 'polypeptide(L)'
;MKTLLIKDSSLGLASAHLAIERLRAAAAQAGLELVSTAAEAELILVAGDNIPEDTQLTGKSVARVDVQQALRDPQAAIAQAQANAQRWQPATAPAAGAAAAPVTAGAQKRIVAVTACPTGVAHTFMAAEAIDAEAKKRGWWVKVETRGSVGAGNPITPEEVAAADLVIVAADIDVDLAKFAGKPMYRTSTGLALKKTAQELDKAQAEAKVYQPSGSQSASAQGDSKEKAGAYRHLLTGVSYMLPMVVAGGLSIALSFAFGITAFKEPGTLAAALMQIGGGSAFALMVPVLAGFIAFSIADRPGLTPGLIGGMIATSINAGFLGGIIAGFIAGYAAKFLSSKVKLPQSMEALKPILIIPLVASLITGLLMIYVVGKPVAGIMSGLTSWLANMGTANAVLLGAILGGMMCTDMGGPVNKVAYAFGVGLLSSQTYAPMAAIMAAGMVPPLAMGVATLVARRKFNKGQQEGGKAALVLGLCFISEGAIPFAARDPMRVLPCCIIGGAVTGAISMAIGAKLMAPHGGLFVLLIPGAITPVLGYLLAIIIGTAIAGLGYAVLKRPEEELAKAA
;
A
#
# COMPACT_ATOMS: atom_id res chain seq x y z
N MET A 1 -48.51 -19.62 -7.27
CA MET A 1 -47.59 -19.16 -8.33
C MET A 1 -46.23 -19.81 -8.09
N LYS A 2 -45.73 -20.58 -9.04
CA LYS A 2 -44.44 -21.29 -8.92
C LYS A 2 -43.29 -20.32 -9.01
N THR A 3 -42.48 -20.23 -7.95
CA THR A 3 -41.46 -19.17 -7.78
C THR A 3 -40.09 -19.79 -7.53
N LEU A 4 -39.08 -19.34 -8.29
CA LEU A 4 -37.69 -19.68 -8.07
C LEU A 4 -36.96 -18.51 -7.39
N LEU A 5 -36.20 -18.81 -6.34
CA LEU A 5 -35.34 -17.84 -5.67
C LEU A 5 -33.89 -18.05 -6.11
N ILE A 6 -33.28 -17.00 -6.69
CA ILE A 6 -31.89 -17.01 -7.15
C ILE A 6 -31.11 -15.96 -6.36
N LYS A 7 -29.87 -16.25 -6.01
CA LYS A 7 -28.95 -15.30 -5.42
C LYS A 7 -28.11 -14.60 -6.49
N ASP A 8 -27.88 -13.32 -6.35
CA ASP A 8 -26.87 -12.61 -7.12
C ASP A 8 -25.46 -13.08 -6.71
N SER A 9 -24.65 -13.47 -7.69
CA SER A 9 -23.28 -13.98 -7.48
C SER A 9 -22.30 -12.91 -7.01
N SER A 10 -22.64 -11.62 -7.15
CA SER A 10 -21.80 -10.50 -6.73
C SER A 10 -21.94 -10.12 -5.24
N LEU A 11 -22.95 -10.67 -4.55
CA LEU A 11 -23.22 -10.40 -3.13
C LEU A 11 -22.33 -11.25 -2.21
N GLY A 12 -21.93 -10.67 -1.08
CA GLY A 12 -21.23 -11.39 -0.03
C GLY A 12 -22.04 -12.61 0.47
N LEU A 13 -21.40 -13.78 0.56
CA LEU A 13 -22.01 -15.08 0.82
C LEU A 13 -22.97 -15.10 2.04
N ALA A 14 -22.65 -14.38 3.12
CA ALA A 14 -23.44 -14.38 4.35
C ALA A 14 -24.76 -13.62 4.21
N SER A 15 -24.74 -12.41 3.65
CA SER A 15 -25.93 -11.55 3.50
C SER A 15 -26.93 -12.11 2.50
N ALA A 16 -26.41 -12.64 1.37
CA ALA A 16 -27.22 -13.26 0.34
C ALA A 16 -27.91 -14.56 0.84
N HIS A 17 -27.17 -15.38 1.59
CA HIS A 17 -27.73 -16.60 2.16
C HIS A 17 -28.85 -16.31 3.18
N LEU A 18 -28.61 -15.35 4.07
CA LEU A 18 -29.59 -14.97 5.09
C LEU A 18 -30.86 -14.35 4.47
N ALA A 19 -30.71 -13.52 3.42
CA ALA A 19 -31.84 -12.95 2.68
C ALA A 19 -32.68 -14.04 2.01
N ILE A 20 -32.07 -15.02 1.34
CA ILE A 20 -32.76 -16.13 0.72
C ILE A 20 -33.49 -17.00 1.73
N GLU A 21 -32.89 -17.30 2.88
CA GLU A 21 -33.56 -18.08 3.93
C GLU A 21 -34.79 -17.35 4.49
N ARG A 22 -34.69 -16.02 4.69
CA ARG A 22 -35.85 -15.21 5.10
C ARG A 22 -36.93 -15.11 4.03
N LEU A 23 -36.54 -14.95 2.77
CA LEU A 23 -37.49 -14.96 1.64
C LEU A 23 -38.17 -16.33 1.48
N ARG A 24 -37.47 -17.45 1.69
CA ARG A 24 -38.05 -18.80 1.72
C ARG A 24 -39.12 -18.95 2.80
N ALA A 25 -38.81 -18.50 4.01
CA ALA A 25 -39.77 -18.57 5.12
C ALA A 25 -41.00 -17.70 4.86
N ALA A 26 -40.84 -16.53 4.22
CA ALA A 26 -41.94 -15.63 3.90
C ALA A 26 -42.74 -16.05 2.66
N ALA A 27 -42.12 -16.75 1.69
CA ALA A 27 -42.77 -17.20 0.47
C ALA A 27 -43.97 -18.13 0.72
N ALA A 28 -43.84 -19.04 1.72
CA ALA A 28 -44.94 -19.92 2.11
C ALA A 28 -46.15 -19.12 2.65
N GLN A 29 -45.92 -18.02 3.36
CA GLN A 29 -46.98 -17.14 3.88
C GLN A 29 -47.58 -16.25 2.78
N ALA A 30 -46.82 -15.96 1.72
CA ALA A 30 -47.25 -15.19 0.57
C ALA A 30 -47.97 -16.07 -0.52
N GLY A 31 -48.24 -17.34 -0.25
CA GLY A 31 -48.90 -18.25 -1.19
C GLY A 31 -48.06 -18.62 -2.43
N LEU A 32 -46.72 -18.55 -2.31
CA LEU A 32 -45.79 -18.90 -3.36
C LEU A 32 -45.28 -20.32 -3.18
N GLU A 33 -45.38 -21.12 -4.24
CA GLU A 33 -44.83 -22.47 -4.32
C GLU A 33 -43.38 -22.40 -4.83
N LEU A 34 -42.42 -22.75 -3.95
CA LEU A 34 -41.01 -22.69 -4.32
C LEU A 34 -40.60 -23.88 -5.17
N VAL A 35 -39.98 -23.61 -6.32
CA VAL A 35 -39.47 -24.62 -7.25
C VAL A 35 -37.94 -24.54 -7.32
N SER A 36 -37.30 -25.63 -7.76
CA SER A 36 -35.84 -25.77 -7.79
C SER A 36 -35.24 -25.46 -9.16
N THR A 37 -36.05 -25.37 -10.20
CA THR A 37 -35.58 -25.17 -11.57
C THR A 37 -36.28 -24.02 -12.26
N ALA A 38 -35.55 -23.30 -13.12
CA ALA A 38 -36.09 -22.17 -13.88
C ALA A 38 -37.18 -22.62 -14.88
N ALA A 39 -37.13 -23.87 -15.34
CA ALA A 39 -38.12 -24.40 -16.27
C ALA A 39 -39.53 -24.46 -15.67
N GLU A 40 -39.65 -24.78 -14.38
CA GLU A 40 -40.93 -24.90 -13.67
C GLU A 40 -41.44 -23.57 -13.11
N ALA A 41 -40.57 -22.55 -13.03
CA ALA A 41 -40.89 -21.28 -12.43
C ALA A 41 -41.74 -20.39 -13.35
N GLU A 42 -42.77 -19.77 -12.78
CA GLU A 42 -43.58 -18.71 -13.38
C GLU A 42 -43.01 -17.34 -13.03
N LEU A 43 -42.47 -17.19 -11.81
CA LEU A 43 -41.81 -16.01 -11.30
C LEU A 43 -40.42 -16.36 -10.79
N ILE A 44 -39.45 -15.50 -11.07
CA ILE A 44 -38.08 -15.63 -10.60
C ILE A 44 -37.74 -14.39 -9.78
N LEU A 45 -37.42 -14.60 -8.51
CA LEU A 45 -36.99 -13.55 -7.61
C LEU A 45 -35.48 -13.61 -7.43
N VAL A 46 -34.78 -12.57 -7.82
CA VAL A 46 -33.31 -12.46 -7.71
C VAL A 46 -32.99 -11.59 -6.51
N ALA A 47 -32.40 -12.18 -5.47
CA ALA A 47 -31.92 -11.43 -4.32
C ALA A 47 -30.62 -10.71 -4.70
N GLY A 48 -30.70 -9.41 -4.99
CA GLY A 48 -29.61 -8.55 -5.44
C GLY A 48 -29.95 -7.77 -6.71
N ASP A 49 -28.95 -7.02 -7.20
CA ASP A 49 -29.14 -6.07 -8.30
C ASP A 49 -28.86 -6.68 -9.70
N ASN A 50 -28.10 -7.77 -9.75
CA ASN A 50 -27.71 -8.40 -11.02
C ASN A 50 -28.52 -9.67 -11.31
N ILE A 51 -29.27 -9.65 -12.42
CA ILE A 51 -29.96 -10.84 -12.94
C ILE A 51 -28.93 -11.67 -13.71
N PRO A 52 -28.74 -12.97 -13.37
CA PRO A 52 -27.83 -13.83 -14.13
C PRO A 52 -28.22 -13.89 -15.62
N GLU A 53 -27.25 -13.78 -16.52
CA GLU A 53 -27.47 -14.00 -17.97
C GLU A 53 -27.61 -15.50 -18.24
N ASP A 54 -28.77 -16.07 -17.86
CA ASP A 54 -29.09 -17.46 -18.13
C ASP A 54 -30.18 -17.52 -19.20
N THR A 55 -29.94 -18.25 -20.28
CA THR A 55 -30.91 -18.47 -21.38
C THR A 55 -32.21 -19.08 -20.91
N GLN A 56 -32.19 -19.82 -19.80
CA GLN A 56 -33.38 -20.45 -19.20
C GLN A 56 -34.35 -19.44 -18.57
N LEU A 57 -33.92 -18.18 -18.37
CA LEU A 57 -34.73 -17.08 -17.85
C LEU A 57 -35.55 -16.39 -18.94
N THR A 58 -35.26 -16.65 -20.22
CA THR A 58 -35.89 -15.98 -21.37
C THR A 58 -37.40 -16.17 -21.39
N GLY A 59 -38.14 -15.07 -21.40
CA GLY A 59 -39.62 -15.08 -21.43
C GLY A 59 -40.30 -15.28 -20.07
N LYS A 60 -39.56 -15.54 -18.99
CA LYS A 60 -40.08 -15.67 -17.62
C LYS A 60 -40.24 -14.32 -16.96
N SER A 61 -41.13 -14.21 -15.99
CA SER A 61 -41.29 -13.01 -15.16
C SER A 61 -40.17 -12.99 -14.12
N VAL A 62 -39.30 -11.95 -14.17
CA VAL A 62 -38.16 -11.79 -13.27
C VAL A 62 -38.29 -10.49 -12.49
N ALA A 63 -38.04 -10.55 -11.20
CA ALA A 63 -38.01 -9.36 -10.34
C ALA A 63 -36.79 -9.37 -9.43
N ARG A 64 -36.26 -8.16 -9.19
CA ARG A 64 -35.16 -7.96 -8.22
C ARG A 64 -35.75 -7.76 -6.84
N VAL A 65 -35.04 -8.28 -5.85
CA VAL A 65 -35.37 -8.11 -4.43
C VAL A 65 -34.18 -7.44 -3.74
N ASP A 66 -34.43 -6.27 -3.15
CA ASP A 66 -33.41 -5.59 -2.35
C ASP A 66 -33.04 -6.44 -1.12
N VAL A 67 -31.76 -6.73 -0.94
CA VAL A 67 -31.26 -7.61 0.13
C VAL A 67 -31.47 -7.01 1.51
N GLN A 68 -31.36 -5.68 1.66
CA GLN A 68 -31.58 -5.01 2.93
C GLN A 68 -33.05 -5.03 3.32
N GLN A 69 -33.94 -4.86 2.36
CA GLN A 69 -35.38 -4.96 2.57
C GLN A 69 -35.79 -6.41 2.88
N ALA A 70 -35.25 -7.40 2.18
CA ALA A 70 -35.49 -8.81 2.44
C ALA A 70 -35.04 -9.24 3.85
N LEU A 71 -34.01 -8.63 4.38
CA LEU A 71 -33.53 -8.84 5.75
C LEU A 71 -34.40 -8.17 6.82
N ARG A 72 -35.03 -7.02 6.51
CA ARG A 72 -35.86 -6.27 7.45
C ARG A 72 -37.32 -6.71 7.44
N ASP A 73 -37.91 -6.77 6.25
CA ASP A 73 -39.29 -7.16 6.02
C ASP A 73 -39.42 -7.99 4.73
N PRO A 74 -39.27 -9.31 4.84
CA PRO A 74 -39.28 -10.18 3.67
C PRO A 74 -40.63 -10.27 2.97
N GLN A 75 -41.75 -10.03 3.68
CA GLN A 75 -43.09 -10.05 3.08
C GLN A 75 -43.31 -8.81 2.19
N ALA A 76 -42.96 -7.63 2.68
CA ALA A 76 -43.01 -6.40 1.89
C ALA A 76 -42.07 -6.48 0.68
N ALA A 77 -40.88 -7.08 0.84
CA ALA A 77 -39.94 -7.27 -0.26
C ALA A 77 -40.48 -8.19 -1.35
N ILE A 78 -41.15 -9.29 -1.01
CA ILE A 78 -41.81 -10.18 -1.97
C ILE A 78 -42.97 -9.47 -2.69
N ALA A 79 -43.83 -8.75 -1.96
CA ALA A 79 -44.97 -8.04 -2.53
C ALA A 79 -44.53 -6.96 -3.54
N GLN A 80 -43.48 -6.22 -3.18
CA GLN A 80 -42.91 -5.18 -4.07
C GLN A 80 -42.24 -5.81 -5.31
N ALA A 81 -41.55 -6.93 -5.16
CA ALA A 81 -40.94 -7.63 -6.27
C ALA A 81 -41.99 -8.23 -7.22
N GLN A 82 -43.09 -8.77 -6.69
CA GLN A 82 -44.20 -9.26 -7.51
C GLN A 82 -44.85 -8.12 -8.33
N ALA A 83 -45.03 -6.93 -7.74
CA ALA A 83 -45.58 -5.76 -8.43
C ALA A 83 -44.66 -5.24 -9.54
N ASN A 84 -43.35 -5.39 -9.39
CA ASN A 84 -42.30 -4.93 -10.32
C ASN A 84 -41.77 -6.01 -11.26
N ALA A 85 -42.38 -7.17 -11.30
CA ALA A 85 -41.92 -8.29 -12.14
C ALA A 85 -42.07 -7.95 -13.63
N GLN A 86 -41.00 -8.10 -14.38
CA GLN A 86 -40.93 -7.84 -15.82
C GLN A 86 -40.52 -9.13 -16.58
N ARG A 87 -41.06 -9.29 -17.81
CA ARG A 87 -40.62 -10.37 -18.68
C ARG A 87 -39.17 -10.16 -19.09
N TRP A 88 -38.31 -11.07 -18.70
CA TRP A 88 -36.90 -11.00 -19.03
C TRP A 88 -36.65 -11.36 -20.50
N GLN A 89 -35.93 -10.50 -21.21
CA GLN A 89 -35.38 -10.75 -22.53
C GLN A 89 -33.87 -10.59 -22.46
N PRO A 90 -33.09 -11.50 -23.00
CA PRO A 90 -31.63 -11.31 -23.07
C PRO A 90 -31.35 -10.05 -23.87
N ALA A 91 -30.44 -9.22 -23.35
CA ALA A 91 -29.92 -8.09 -24.11
C ALA A 91 -29.28 -8.65 -25.38
N THR A 92 -29.86 -8.31 -26.54
CA THR A 92 -29.26 -8.67 -27.83
C THR A 92 -27.85 -8.10 -27.87
N ALA A 93 -26.85 -8.98 -27.96
CA ALA A 93 -25.47 -8.60 -28.15
C ALA A 93 -25.39 -7.68 -29.38
N PRO A 94 -24.72 -6.51 -29.29
CA PRO A 94 -24.45 -5.72 -30.47
C PRO A 94 -23.55 -6.56 -31.38
N ALA A 95 -23.96 -6.74 -32.61
CA ALA A 95 -23.21 -7.44 -33.64
C ALA A 95 -21.80 -6.83 -33.77
N ALA A 96 -20.81 -7.70 -33.76
CA ALA A 96 -19.44 -7.33 -34.10
C ALA A 96 -19.41 -6.78 -35.55
N GLY A 97 -19.10 -5.51 -35.69
CA GLY A 97 -18.88 -4.90 -36.98
C GLY A 97 -19.61 -3.57 -37.18
N ALA A 98 -19.17 -2.54 -36.50
CA ALA A 98 -19.39 -1.17 -36.95
C ALA A 98 -18.11 -0.36 -36.70
N ALA A 99 -17.53 0.08 -37.80
CA ALA A 99 -16.44 1.04 -37.85
C ALA A 99 -16.77 2.28 -37.01
N ALA A 100 -15.75 2.87 -36.40
CA ALA A 100 -15.82 4.08 -35.61
C ALA A 100 -16.66 5.15 -36.31
N ALA A 101 -17.82 5.47 -35.72
CA ALA A 101 -18.58 6.65 -36.08
C ALA A 101 -17.90 7.89 -35.49
N PRO A 102 -17.89 9.02 -36.17
CA PRO A 102 -17.20 10.23 -35.74
C PRO A 102 -17.85 10.77 -34.45
N VAL A 103 -16.96 11.10 -33.49
CA VAL A 103 -17.31 11.70 -32.21
C VAL A 103 -18.15 12.96 -32.42
N THR A 104 -19.39 12.90 -32.00
CA THR A 104 -20.24 14.10 -31.88
C THR A 104 -19.67 15.00 -30.78
N ALA A 105 -19.30 16.21 -31.14
CA ALA A 105 -18.85 17.24 -30.22
C ALA A 105 -19.94 17.52 -29.17
N GLY A 106 -19.68 17.13 -27.90
CA GLY A 106 -20.60 17.41 -26.79
C GLY A 106 -20.58 16.40 -25.62
N ALA A 107 -20.05 15.21 -25.77
CA ALA A 107 -20.00 14.25 -24.67
C ALA A 107 -18.82 14.54 -23.72
N GLN A 108 -19.12 14.74 -22.44
CA GLN A 108 -18.12 14.92 -21.39
C GLN A 108 -17.20 13.69 -21.33
N LYS A 109 -15.89 13.89 -21.50
CA LYS A 109 -14.89 12.81 -21.46
C LYS A 109 -14.91 12.14 -20.09
N ARG A 110 -14.94 10.82 -20.07
CA ARG A 110 -15.00 10.00 -18.84
C ARG A 110 -13.69 9.28 -18.63
N ILE A 111 -13.03 9.56 -17.52
CA ILE A 111 -11.80 8.86 -17.14
C ILE A 111 -11.94 8.13 -15.82
N VAL A 112 -11.32 6.98 -15.72
CA VAL A 112 -11.12 6.28 -14.45
C VAL A 112 -9.64 6.19 -14.18
N ALA A 113 -9.24 6.32 -12.91
CA ALA A 113 -7.85 6.24 -12.53
C ALA A 113 -7.65 5.29 -11.35
N VAL A 114 -6.50 4.63 -11.30
CA VAL A 114 -6.06 3.82 -10.16
C VAL A 114 -4.76 4.41 -9.66
N THR A 115 -4.70 4.71 -8.37
CA THR A 115 -3.48 5.16 -7.71
C THR A 115 -3.02 4.15 -6.67
N ALA A 116 -1.71 3.82 -6.67
CA ALA A 116 -1.14 2.87 -5.72
C ALA A 116 0.33 3.17 -5.44
N CYS A 117 0.71 3.22 -4.18
CA CYS A 117 2.13 3.35 -3.80
C CYS A 117 2.51 2.31 -2.75
N PRO A 118 3.82 2.05 -2.55
CA PRO A 118 4.28 1.04 -1.61
C PRO A 118 3.81 1.24 -0.16
N THR A 119 3.65 2.47 0.29
CA THR A 119 3.11 2.77 1.63
C THR A 119 1.59 2.78 1.67
N GLY A 120 0.94 2.91 0.51
CA GLY A 120 -0.52 2.86 0.38
C GLY A 120 -1.28 4.01 1.04
N VAL A 121 -0.60 5.11 1.42
CA VAL A 121 -1.23 6.22 2.16
C VAL A 121 -1.03 7.55 1.43
N ALA A 122 0.01 8.31 1.73
CA ALA A 122 0.12 9.71 1.32
C ALA A 122 0.20 9.91 -0.20
N HIS A 123 1.15 9.28 -0.88
CA HIS A 123 1.33 9.43 -2.33
C HIS A 123 0.12 8.92 -3.13
N THR A 124 -0.53 7.85 -2.66
CA THR A 124 -1.73 7.29 -3.27
C THR A 124 -2.88 8.30 -3.25
N PHE A 125 -3.17 8.87 -2.08
CA PHE A 125 -4.28 9.82 -1.95
C PHE A 125 -3.98 11.16 -2.60
N MET A 126 -2.76 11.67 -2.49
CA MET A 126 -2.38 12.95 -3.11
C MET A 126 -2.37 12.87 -4.64
N ALA A 127 -1.89 11.76 -5.21
CA ALA A 127 -1.97 11.54 -6.66
C ALA A 127 -3.43 11.41 -7.12
N ALA A 128 -4.29 10.75 -6.34
CA ALA A 128 -5.71 10.65 -6.62
C ALA A 128 -6.39 12.04 -6.62
N GLU A 129 -6.12 12.85 -5.61
CA GLU A 129 -6.65 14.22 -5.49
C GLU A 129 -6.15 15.12 -6.63
N ALA A 130 -4.88 15.02 -7.00
CA ALA A 130 -4.30 15.79 -8.09
C ALA A 130 -4.94 15.42 -9.45
N ILE A 131 -5.13 14.12 -9.73
CA ILE A 131 -5.80 13.64 -10.95
C ILE A 131 -7.27 14.10 -10.96
N ASP A 132 -7.98 13.96 -9.84
CA ASP A 132 -9.38 14.37 -9.71
C ASP A 132 -9.56 15.88 -9.95
N ALA A 133 -8.74 16.70 -9.30
CA ALA A 133 -8.78 18.15 -9.43
C ALA A 133 -8.49 18.64 -10.87
N GLU A 134 -7.43 18.11 -11.50
CA GLU A 134 -7.06 18.49 -12.85
C GLU A 134 -8.06 18.01 -13.91
N ALA A 135 -8.60 16.79 -13.74
CA ALA A 135 -9.65 16.27 -14.63
C ALA A 135 -10.94 17.09 -14.53
N LYS A 136 -11.38 17.47 -13.34
CA LYS A 136 -12.54 18.35 -13.12
C LYS A 136 -12.32 19.74 -13.70
N LYS A 137 -11.10 20.31 -13.57
CA LYS A 137 -10.72 21.57 -14.19
C LYS A 137 -10.86 21.55 -15.72
N ARG A 138 -10.62 20.39 -16.34
CA ARG A 138 -10.80 20.15 -17.78
C ARG A 138 -12.25 19.85 -18.18
N GLY A 139 -13.16 19.82 -17.23
CA GLY A 139 -14.57 19.47 -17.47
C GLY A 139 -14.80 17.97 -17.71
N TRP A 140 -13.86 17.09 -17.31
CA TRP A 140 -13.99 15.66 -17.48
C TRP A 140 -14.71 15.03 -16.28
N TRP A 141 -15.46 13.97 -16.53
CA TRP A 141 -15.91 13.10 -15.46
C TRP A 141 -14.75 12.19 -15.03
N VAL A 142 -14.52 12.10 -13.73
CA VAL A 142 -13.40 11.32 -13.19
C VAL A 142 -13.83 10.53 -11.97
N LYS A 143 -13.35 9.29 -11.88
CA LYS A 143 -13.37 8.50 -10.65
C LYS A 143 -12.00 7.88 -10.42
N VAL A 144 -11.48 8.08 -9.21
CA VAL A 144 -10.16 7.56 -8.83
C VAL A 144 -10.32 6.52 -7.73
N GLU A 145 -9.84 5.32 -8.02
CA GLU A 145 -9.71 4.23 -7.05
C GLU A 145 -8.31 4.29 -6.43
N THR A 146 -8.26 4.39 -5.12
CA THR A 146 -7.00 4.35 -4.37
C THR A 146 -6.75 2.94 -3.88
N ARG A 147 -5.57 2.37 -4.16
CA ARG A 147 -5.15 1.07 -3.63
C ARG A 147 -3.98 1.24 -2.69
N GLY A 148 -4.23 1.00 -1.44
CA GLY A 148 -3.25 1.19 -0.38
C GLY A 148 -3.28 0.07 0.65
N SER A 149 -2.50 0.24 1.72
CA SER A 149 -2.46 -0.67 2.87
C SER A 149 -3.81 -0.82 3.59
N VAL A 150 -4.74 0.10 3.38
CA VAL A 150 -6.12 0.08 3.95
C VAL A 150 -7.11 -0.61 3.01
N GLY A 151 -6.65 -1.19 1.90
CA GLY A 151 -7.50 -1.78 0.85
C GLY A 151 -7.85 -0.81 -0.28
N ALA A 152 -8.83 -1.18 -1.09
CA ALA A 152 -9.29 -0.33 -2.20
C ALA A 152 -10.29 0.71 -1.68
N GLY A 153 -9.90 1.98 -1.74
CA GLY A 153 -10.80 3.10 -1.49
C GLY A 153 -11.50 3.54 -2.78
N ASN A 154 -12.79 3.88 -2.70
CA ASN A 154 -13.60 4.35 -3.83
C ASN A 154 -13.53 3.41 -5.06
N PRO A 155 -13.90 2.12 -4.94
CA PRO A 155 -13.73 1.14 -6.00
C PRO A 155 -14.48 1.53 -7.27
N ILE A 156 -13.86 1.32 -8.42
CA ILE A 156 -14.45 1.56 -9.74
C ILE A 156 -15.32 0.36 -10.10
N THR A 157 -16.59 0.60 -10.40
CA THR A 157 -17.56 -0.44 -10.76
C THR A 157 -17.40 -0.90 -12.21
N PRO A 158 -17.94 -2.08 -12.60
CA PRO A 158 -17.91 -2.54 -13.98
C PRO A 158 -18.59 -1.57 -14.96
N GLU A 159 -19.69 -0.91 -14.56
CA GLU A 159 -20.40 0.08 -15.36
C GLU A 159 -19.54 1.31 -15.60
N GLU A 160 -18.80 1.78 -14.57
CA GLU A 160 -17.89 2.91 -14.70
C GLU A 160 -16.69 2.56 -15.59
N VAL A 161 -16.20 1.32 -15.52
CA VAL A 161 -15.18 0.82 -16.46
C VAL A 161 -15.75 0.80 -17.88
N ALA A 162 -16.97 0.27 -18.08
CA ALA A 162 -17.60 0.21 -19.39
C ALA A 162 -17.79 1.60 -20.00
N ALA A 163 -18.19 2.58 -19.20
CA ALA A 163 -18.43 3.95 -19.62
C ALA A 163 -17.15 4.82 -19.73
N ALA A 164 -15.99 4.32 -19.30
CA ALA A 164 -14.75 5.07 -19.33
C ALA A 164 -14.13 5.10 -20.73
N ASP A 165 -13.70 6.30 -21.17
CA ASP A 165 -12.96 6.51 -22.42
C ASP A 165 -11.46 6.25 -22.25
N LEU A 166 -10.95 6.39 -21.01
CA LEU A 166 -9.53 6.30 -20.72
C LEU A 166 -9.32 5.80 -19.29
N VAL A 167 -8.35 4.91 -19.12
CA VAL A 167 -7.87 4.41 -17.82
C VAL A 167 -6.48 4.96 -17.54
N ILE A 168 -6.28 5.57 -16.39
CA ILE A 168 -4.97 6.06 -15.94
C ILE A 168 -4.53 5.24 -14.73
N VAL A 169 -3.34 4.64 -14.80
CA VAL A 169 -2.75 3.87 -13.71
C VAL A 169 -1.51 4.57 -13.21
N ALA A 170 -1.65 5.30 -12.11
CA ALA A 170 -0.54 5.95 -11.41
C ALA A 170 -0.10 5.05 -10.24
N ALA A 171 0.78 4.10 -10.53
CA ALA A 171 1.15 3.07 -9.56
C ALA A 171 2.65 2.80 -9.54
N ASP A 172 3.23 2.77 -8.32
CA ASP A 172 4.62 2.40 -8.06
C ASP A 172 4.75 0.94 -7.59
N ILE A 173 3.63 0.22 -7.48
CA ILE A 173 3.52 -1.21 -7.17
C ILE A 173 2.68 -1.91 -8.23
N ASP A 174 2.77 -3.24 -8.28
CA ASP A 174 1.90 -4.01 -9.17
C ASP A 174 0.46 -4.01 -8.62
N VAL A 175 -0.48 -3.73 -9.51
CA VAL A 175 -1.92 -3.71 -9.22
C VAL A 175 -2.65 -4.62 -10.20
N ASP A 176 -3.65 -5.35 -9.71
CA ASP A 176 -4.53 -6.12 -10.58
C ASP A 176 -5.36 -5.19 -11.45
N LEU A 177 -5.19 -5.30 -12.75
CA LEU A 177 -5.85 -4.47 -13.75
C LEU A 177 -6.78 -5.28 -14.66
N ALA A 178 -7.04 -6.55 -14.34
CA ALA A 178 -7.84 -7.44 -15.17
C ALA A 178 -9.22 -6.84 -15.53
N LYS A 179 -9.84 -6.11 -14.61
CA LYS A 179 -11.13 -5.44 -14.83
C LYS A 179 -11.13 -4.37 -15.92
N PHE A 180 -9.98 -3.86 -16.33
CA PHE A 180 -9.83 -2.83 -17.37
C PHE A 180 -9.48 -3.41 -18.74
N ALA A 181 -9.60 -4.72 -18.94
CA ALA A 181 -9.35 -5.36 -20.21
C ALA A 181 -10.13 -4.70 -21.35
N GLY A 182 -9.48 -4.45 -22.47
CA GLY A 182 -10.09 -3.82 -23.65
C GLY A 182 -10.20 -2.29 -23.59
N LYS A 183 -9.81 -1.63 -22.51
CA LYS A 183 -9.85 -0.16 -22.41
C LYS A 183 -8.51 0.49 -22.76
N PRO A 184 -8.53 1.69 -23.37
CA PRO A 184 -7.33 2.50 -23.53
C PRO A 184 -6.74 2.83 -22.16
N MET A 185 -5.47 2.47 -21.95
CA MET A 185 -4.80 2.60 -20.67
C MET A 185 -3.46 3.29 -20.80
N TYR A 186 -3.19 4.22 -19.89
CA TYR A 186 -1.89 4.87 -19.73
C TYR A 186 -1.34 4.59 -18.33
N ARG A 187 -0.05 4.26 -18.23
CA ARG A 187 0.61 3.97 -16.96
C ARG A 187 1.67 5.03 -16.66
N THR A 188 1.69 5.46 -15.40
CA THR A 188 2.66 6.41 -14.87
C THR A 188 2.96 6.10 -13.40
N SER A 189 3.93 6.80 -12.80
CA SER A 189 4.20 6.70 -11.36
C SER A 189 3.32 7.65 -10.55
N THR A 190 3.09 7.35 -9.25
CA THR A 190 2.37 8.27 -8.35
C THR A 190 3.09 9.61 -8.24
N GLY A 191 4.43 9.60 -8.24
CA GLY A 191 5.25 10.80 -8.17
C GLY A 191 5.11 11.72 -9.40
N LEU A 192 5.01 11.18 -10.61
CA LEU A 192 4.78 11.94 -11.83
C LEU A 192 3.35 12.46 -11.89
N ALA A 193 2.37 11.60 -11.57
CA ALA A 193 0.97 11.99 -11.51
C ALA A 193 0.70 13.13 -10.52
N LEU A 194 1.47 13.20 -9.42
CA LEU A 194 1.38 14.27 -8.43
C LEU A 194 2.09 15.56 -8.87
N LYS A 195 3.32 15.44 -9.41
CA LYS A 195 4.17 16.61 -9.68
C LYS A 195 3.90 17.26 -11.04
N LYS A 196 3.43 16.48 -12.02
CA LYS A 196 3.23 16.89 -13.41
C LYS A 196 1.86 16.45 -13.94
N THR A 197 0.84 16.56 -13.12
CA THR A 197 -0.52 16.02 -13.37
C THR A 197 -1.07 16.42 -14.75
N ALA A 198 -0.99 17.71 -15.10
CA ALA A 198 -1.49 18.19 -16.39
C ALA A 198 -0.76 17.52 -17.57
N GLN A 199 0.58 17.45 -17.51
CA GLN A 199 1.39 16.81 -18.56
C GLN A 199 1.13 15.30 -18.67
N GLU A 200 0.94 14.61 -17.54
CA GLU A 200 0.64 13.18 -17.52
C GLU A 200 -0.78 12.89 -18.06
N LEU A 201 -1.75 13.77 -17.82
CA LEU A 201 -3.07 13.67 -18.42
C LEU A 201 -3.05 13.92 -19.93
N ASP A 202 -2.22 14.85 -20.41
CA ASP A 202 -2.04 15.08 -21.85
C ASP A 202 -1.38 13.87 -22.53
N LYS A 203 -0.33 13.31 -21.94
CA LYS A 203 0.29 12.07 -22.40
C LYS A 203 -0.70 10.89 -22.39
N ALA A 204 -1.50 10.78 -21.34
CA ALA A 204 -2.53 9.74 -21.28
C ALA A 204 -3.52 9.81 -22.44
N GLN A 205 -3.85 11.01 -22.90
CA GLN A 205 -4.70 11.19 -24.09
C GLN A 205 -4.00 10.80 -25.40
N ALA A 206 -2.70 11.11 -25.51
CA ALA A 206 -1.95 10.89 -26.74
C ALA A 206 -1.41 9.46 -26.89
N GLU A 207 -1.04 8.82 -25.78
CA GLU A 207 -0.24 7.60 -25.76
C GLU A 207 -0.96 6.37 -25.21
N ALA A 208 -2.24 6.50 -24.75
CA ALA A 208 -2.98 5.36 -24.22
C ALA A 208 -3.14 4.24 -25.24
N LYS A 209 -2.83 3.02 -24.82
CA LYS A 209 -2.96 1.80 -25.65
C LYS A 209 -4.04 0.89 -25.06
N VAL A 210 -4.77 0.18 -25.91
CA VAL A 210 -5.78 -0.77 -25.46
C VAL A 210 -5.11 -1.86 -24.62
N TYR A 211 -5.54 -1.98 -23.37
CA TYR A 211 -5.03 -2.96 -22.44
C TYR A 211 -5.61 -4.34 -22.74
N GLN A 212 -4.77 -5.29 -23.08
CA GLN A 212 -5.13 -6.69 -23.22
C GLN A 212 -4.44 -7.48 -22.10
N PRO A 213 -5.16 -8.19 -21.24
CA PRO A 213 -4.56 -9.09 -20.27
C PRO A 213 -4.00 -10.30 -21.02
N SER A 214 -2.73 -10.23 -21.43
CA SER A 214 -2.01 -11.39 -21.93
C SER A 214 -1.57 -12.20 -20.72
N GLY A 215 -1.89 -13.51 -20.71
CA GLY A 215 -1.36 -14.44 -19.73
C GLY A 215 0.16 -14.28 -19.62
N SER A 216 0.65 -14.03 -18.40
CA SER A 216 2.05 -13.94 -18.01
C SER A 216 2.99 -13.24 -18.99
N GLN A 217 2.86 -11.95 -19.16
CA GLN A 217 3.97 -11.08 -19.56
C GLN A 217 3.97 -9.84 -18.69
N SER A 218 5.05 -9.67 -17.94
CA SER A 218 5.42 -8.41 -17.31
C SER A 218 5.51 -7.34 -18.40
N ALA A 219 4.44 -6.55 -18.58
CA ALA A 219 4.47 -5.44 -19.51
C ALA A 219 5.33 -4.32 -18.92
N SER A 220 6.57 -4.25 -19.39
CA SER A 220 7.44 -3.10 -19.27
C SER A 220 6.69 -1.83 -19.71
N ALA A 221 6.56 -0.89 -18.78
CA ALA A 221 6.23 0.49 -19.12
C ALA A 221 7.36 1.07 -19.96
N GLN A 222 7.17 1.16 -21.26
CA GLN A 222 7.97 2.02 -22.13
C GLN A 222 7.37 3.42 -22.13
N GLY A 223 7.70 4.19 -21.11
CA GLY A 223 7.84 5.63 -21.20
C GLY A 223 9.31 5.89 -20.96
N ASP A 224 9.96 6.70 -21.77
CA ASP A 224 11.37 7.07 -21.71
C ASP A 224 11.74 7.78 -20.41
N SER A 225 11.84 7.03 -19.38
CA SER A 225 12.80 7.12 -18.31
C SER A 225 13.26 5.70 -18.07
N LYS A 226 14.52 5.43 -18.36
CA LYS A 226 15.24 4.24 -17.90
C LYS A 226 15.32 4.25 -16.38
N GLU A 227 14.19 4.24 -15.70
CA GLU A 227 14.11 3.80 -14.31
C GLU A 227 14.26 2.29 -14.35
N LYS A 228 15.42 1.88 -13.96
CA LYS A 228 15.82 0.49 -13.78
C LYS A 228 14.71 -0.26 -13.05
N ALA A 229 13.84 -0.94 -13.81
CA ALA A 229 12.98 -1.99 -13.33
C ALA A 229 13.92 -3.13 -12.88
N GLY A 230 14.53 -2.98 -11.72
CA GLY A 230 15.62 -3.79 -11.23
C GLY A 230 15.35 -4.24 -9.80
N ALA A 231 16.36 -4.88 -9.23
CA ALA A 231 16.42 -5.39 -7.87
C ALA A 231 15.84 -4.43 -6.81
N TYR A 232 16.02 -3.12 -7.01
CA TYR A 232 15.50 -2.09 -6.12
C TYR A 232 13.96 -2.08 -5.97
N ARG A 233 13.20 -2.25 -7.06
CA ARG A 233 11.72 -2.33 -7.00
C ARG A 233 11.27 -3.55 -6.18
N HIS A 234 11.90 -4.69 -6.39
CA HIS A 234 11.59 -5.91 -5.64
C HIS A 234 11.91 -5.75 -4.15
N LEU A 235 13.03 -5.10 -3.82
CA LEU A 235 13.39 -4.76 -2.45
C LEU A 235 12.32 -3.86 -1.79
N LEU A 236 11.90 -2.80 -2.48
CA LEU A 236 10.85 -1.89 -1.96
C LEU A 236 9.52 -2.60 -1.74
N THR A 237 9.16 -3.55 -2.60
CA THR A 237 7.96 -4.37 -2.40
C THR A 237 8.07 -5.16 -1.10
N GLY A 238 9.18 -5.87 -0.88
CA GLY A 238 9.40 -6.62 0.37
C GLY A 238 9.33 -5.73 1.62
N VAL A 239 10.00 -4.57 1.58
CA VAL A 239 9.96 -3.59 2.68
C VAL A 239 8.54 -3.11 2.95
N SER A 240 7.76 -2.80 1.91
CA SER A 240 6.40 -2.26 2.05
C SER A 240 5.44 -3.24 2.75
N TYR A 241 5.53 -4.53 2.42
CA TYR A 241 4.72 -5.56 3.07
C TYR A 241 5.19 -5.88 4.50
N MET A 242 6.48 -5.70 4.77
CA MET A 242 7.05 -5.85 6.12
C MET A 242 6.62 -4.73 7.07
N LEU A 243 6.47 -3.49 6.58
CA LEU A 243 6.24 -2.30 7.41
C LEU A 243 5.05 -2.39 8.38
N PRO A 244 3.83 -2.80 7.97
CA PRO A 244 2.70 -2.91 8.89
C PRO A 244 2.97 -3.88 10.05
N MET A 245 3.70 -4.95 9.79
CA MET A 245 4.08 -5.94 10.79
C MET A 245 5.09 -5.37 11.79
N VAL A 246 6.07 -4.63 11.29
CA VAL A 246 7.06 -3.92 12.12
C VAL A 246 6.38 -2.90 13.03
N VAL A 247 5.40 -2.14 12.50
CA VAL A 247 4.63 -1.15 13.28
C VAL A 247 3.79 -1.83 14.35
N ALA A 248 3.00 -2.85 13.98
CA ALA A 248 2.17 -3.58 14.94
C ALA A 248 3.01 -4.25 16.04
N GLY A 249 4.12 -4.90 15.62
CA GLY A 249 5.06 -5.55 16.55
C GLY A 249 5.71 -4.56 17.50
N GLY A 250 6.24 -3.46 16.96
CA GLY A 250 6.92 -2.42 17.74
C GLY A 250 5.97 -1.74 18.74
N LEU A 251 4.74 -1.42 18.34
CA LEU A 251 3.75 -0.86 19.25
C LEU A 251 3.32 -1.86 20.33
N SER A 252 3.20 -3.16 20.00
CA SER A 252 2.90 -4.20 21.00
C SER A 252 4.02 -4.33 22.04
N ILE A 253 5.30 -4.32 21.62
CA ILE A 253 6.46 -4.30 22.52
C ILE A 253 6.42 -3.04 23.39
N ALA A 254 6.16 -1.89 22.80
CA ALA A 254 6.09 -0.63 23.49
C ALA A 254 4.98 -0.64 24.56
N LEU A 255 3.79 -1.13 24.22
CA LEU A 255 2.69 -1.31 25.19
C LEU A 255 3.05 -2.29 26.32
N SER A 256 3.82 -3.34 26.04
CA SER A 256 4.35 -4.24 27.08
C SER A 256 5.18 -3.48 28.11
N PHE A 257 6.04 -2.54 27.66
CA PHE A 257 6.87 -1.74 28.55
C PHE A 257 6.09 -0.74 29.39
N ALA A 258 4.85 -0.38 29.02
CA ALA A 258 4.00 0.48 29.83
C ALA A 258 3.69 -0.12 31.22
N PHE A 259 3.72 -1.46 31.34
CA PHE A 259 3.57 -2.17 32.62
C PHE A 259 4.87 -2.29 33.41
N GLY A 260 5.98 -1.83 32.86
CA GLY A 260 7.33 -1.92 33.41
C GLY A 260 8.27 -2.63 32.44
N ILE A 261 9.52 -2.13 32.36
CA ILE A 261 10.50 -2.62 31.38
C ILE A 261 10.87 -4.10 31.53
N THR A 262 10.61 -4.69 32.69
CA THR A 262 10.85 -6.12 32.99
C THR A 262 9.56 -6.91 33.22
N ALA A 263 8.39 -6.26 33.20
CA ALA A 263 7.10 -6.89 33.52
C ALA A 263 6.75 -8.06 32.59
N PHE A 264 7.25 -8.02 31.35
CA PHE A 264 7.06 -9.11 30.37
C PHE A 264 7.73 -10.44 30.76
N LYS A 265 8.65 -10.43 31.73
CA LYS A 265 9.33 -11.65 32.22
C LYS A 265 8.41 -12.51 33.10
N GLU A 266 7.34 -11.93 33.62
CA GLU A 266 6.34 -12.62 34.45
C GLU A 266 5.36 -13.39 33.55
N PRO A 267 5.38 -14.74 33.50
CA PRO A 267 4.50 -15.53 32.64
C PRO A 267 3.02 -15.31 33.01
N GLY A 268 2.14 -15.32 31.99
CA GLY A 268 0.70 -15.18 32.18
C GLY A 268 0.21 -13.74 32.38
N THR A 269 1.10 -12.75 32.36
CA THR A 269 0.73 -11.33 32.44
C THR A 269 0.39 -10.76 31.07
N LEU A 270 -0.38 -9.65 31.04
CA LEU A 270 -0.66 -8.92 29.81
C LEU A 270 0.63 -8.38 29.17
N ALA A 271 1.60 -7.96 29.99
CA ALA A 271 2.91 -7.52 29.50
C ALA A 271 3.65 -8.65 28.75
N ALA A 272 3.63 -9.88 29.29
CA ALA A 272 4.21 -11.05 28.62
C ALA A 272 3.47 -11.37 27.31
N ALA A 273 2.15 -11.32 27.29
CA ALA A 273 1.35 -11.55 26.10
C ALA A 273 1.64 -10.51 25.00
N LEU A 274 1.71 -9.22 25.33
CA LEU A 274 2.06 -8.15 24.42
C LEU A 274 3.48 -8.31 23.86
N MET A 275 4.45 -8.70 24.69
CA MET A 275 5.82 -9.00 24.26
C MET A 275 5.86 -10.21 23.33
N GLN A 276 5.05 -11.25 23.60
CA GLN A 276 4.95 -12.41 22.72
C GLN A 276 4.36 -12.05 21.35
N ILE A 277 3.31 -11.21 21.32
CA ILE A 277 2.73 -10.72 20.06
C ILE A 277 3.76 -9.90 19.27
N GLY A 278 4.41 -8.95 19.92
CA GLY A 278 5.34 -8.03 19.27
C GLY A 278 6.69 -8.66 18.96
N GLY A 279 7.42 -9.05 19.99
CA GLY A 279 8.78 -9.57 19.87
C GLY A 279 8.84 -11.01 19.39
N GLY A 280 8.06 -11.88 20.03
CA GLY A 280 8.06 -13.31 19.75
C GLY A 280 7.41 -13.69 18.42
N SER A 281 6.44 -12.92 17.94
CA SER A 281 5.69 -13.25 16.73
C SER A 281 5.94 -12.26 15.60
N ALA A 282 5.54 -11.00 15.74
CA ALA A 282 5.63 -10.04 14.65
C ALA A 282 7.07 -9.77 14.18
N PHE A 283 8.01 -9.59 15.11
CA PHE A 283 9.42 -9.38 14.76
C PHE A 283 10.11 -10.64 14.22
N ALA A 284 9.70 -11.81 14.71
CA ALA A 284 10.19 -13.08 14.15
C ALA A 284 9.80 -13.28 12.68
N LEU A 285 8.64 -12.76 12.28
CA LEU A 285 8.15 -12.82 10.91
C LEU A 285 8.71 -11.70 10.01
N MET A 286 9.36 -10.68 10.56
CA MET A 286 9.83 -9.51 9.81
C MET A 286 10.73 -9.89 8.63
N VAL A 287 11.78 -10.66 8.88
CA VAL A 287 12.72 -11.10 7.84
C VAL A 287 12.11 -12.11 6.87
N PRO A 288 11.36 -13.12 7.31
CA PRO A 288 10.59 -13.99 6.42
C PRO A 288 9.64 -13.25 5.48
N VAL A 289 8.88 -12.29 5.99
CA VAL A 289 7.94 -11.50 5.17
C VAL A 289 8.70 -10.63 4.16
N LEU A 290 9.77 -9.97 4.57
CA LEU A 290 10.64 -9.23 3.66
C LEU A 290 11.11 -10.12 2.49
N ALA A 291 11.69 -11.27 2.78
CA ALA A 291 12.20 -12.21 1.78
C ALA A 291 11.07 -12.79 0.91
N GLY A 292 9.96 -13.16 1.54
CA GLY A 292 8.78 -13.70 0.86
C GLY A 292 8.21 -12.73 -0.18
N PHE A 293 8.07 -11.46 0.17
CA PHE A 293 7.50 -10.46 -0.74
C PHE A 293 8.51 -9.89 -1.75
N ILE A 294 9.81 -9.96 -1.50
CA ILE A 294 10.81 -9.78 -2.55
C ILE A 294 10.65 -10.88 -3.61
N ALA A 295 10.58 -12.14 -3.19
CA ALA A 295 10.43 -13.28 -4.08
C ALA A 295 9.06 -13.27 -4.81
N PHE A 296 7.99 -12.87 -4.14
CA PHE A 296 6.68 -12.65 -4.73
C PHE A 296 6.72 -11.58 -5.83
N SER A 297 7.40 -10.48 -5.60
CA SER A 297 7.54 -9.40 -6.60
C SER A 297 8.33 -9.86 -7.85
N ILE A 298 9.16 -10.91 -7.75
CA ILE A 298 9.95 -11.45 -8.86
C ILE A 298 9.21 -12.55 -9.62
N ALA A 299 8.52 -13.45 -8.91
CA ALA A 299 7.95 -14.70 -9.44
C ALA A 299 6.48 -14.91 -9.09
N ASP A 300 5.79 -13.89 -8.55
CA ASP A 300 4.41 -13.97 -8.09
C ASP A 300 4.22 -15.07 -7.01
N ARG A 301 3.02 -15.63 -6.88
CA ARG A 301 2.65 -16.63 -5.86
C ARG A 301 3.66 -17.77 -5.69
N PRO A 302 4.21 -18.38 -6.75
CA PRO A 302 5.20 -19.44 -6.61
C PRO A 302 6.48 -19.04 -5.86
N GLY A 303 6.85 -17.75 -5.90
CA GLY A 303 8.02 -17.21 -5.19
C GLY A 303 7.82 -17.06 -3.68
N LEU A 304 6.57 -16.90 -3.23
CA LEU A 304 6.28 -16.55 -1.83
C LEU A 304 6.79 -17.61 -0.83
N THR A 305 6.45 -18.86 -1.04
CA THR A 305 6.84 -19.97 -0.14
C THR A 305 8.35 -20.11 0.02
N PRO A 306 9.15 -20.25 -1.07
CA PRO A 306 10.60 -20.36 -0.93
C PRO A 306 11.23 -19.08 -0.35
N GLY A 307 10.64 -17.91 -0.60
CA GLY A 307 11.09 -16.65 0.00
C GLY A 307 10.88 -16.61 1.51
N LEU A 308 9.69 -17.00 2.00
CA LEU A 308 9.40 -17.08 3.44
C LEU A 308 10.33 -18.08 4.15
N ILE A 309 10.52 -19.26 3.56
CA ILE A 309 11.44 -20.29 4.10
C ILE A 309 12.87 -19.77 4.15
N GLY A 310 13.36 -19.16 3.05
CA GLY A 310 14.70 -18.58 2.97
C GLY A 310 14.92 -17.47 4.00
N GLY A 311 13.90 -16.61 4.21
CA GLY A 311 13.94 -15.57 5.22
C GLY A 311 13.98 -16.11 6.66
N MET A 312 13.24 -17.18 6.95
CA MET A 312 13.29 -17.86 8.25
C MET A 312 14.68 -18.48 8.49
N ILE A 313 15.27 -19.12 7.47
CA ILE A 313 16.65 -19.63 7.54
C ILE A 313 17.63 -18.49 7.80
N ALA A 314 17.51 -17.37 7.09
CA ALA A 314 18.36 -16.20 7.30
C ALA A 314 18.33 -15.70 8.75
N THR A 315 17.17 -15.74 9.39
CA THR A 315 17.03 -15.41 10.82
C THR A 315 17.74 -16.44 11.69
N SER A 316 17.53 -17.73 11.46
CA SER A 316 18.10 -18.82 12.29
C SER A 316 19.63 -18.90 12.23
N ILE A 317 20.24 -18.50 11.11
CA ILE A 317 21.71 -18.47 10.94
C ILE A 317 22.33 -17.11 11.28
N ASN A 318 21.57 -16.20 11.89
CA ASN A 318 21.98 -14.83 12.25
C ASN A 318 22.47 -13.97 11.07
N ALA A 319 22.00 -14.26 9.85
CA ALA A 319 22.27 -13.44 8.68
C ALA A 319 21.36 -12.19 8.62
N GLY A 320 20.36 -12.10 9.50
CA GLY A 320 19.49 -10.94 9.70
C GLY A 320 18.76 -10.49 8.43
N PHE A 321 18.44 -9.18 8.35
CA PHE A 321 17.70 -8.64 7.24
C PHE A 321 18.47 -8.68 5.91
N LEU A 322 19.82 -8.54 5.93
CA LEU A 322 20.64 -8.69 4.72
C LEU A 322 20.52 -10.12 4.16
N GLY A 323 20.56 -11.12 5.05
CA GLY A 323 20.30 -12.50 4.67
C GLY A 323 18.91 -12.69 4.09
N GLY A 324 17.89 -12.04 4.67
CA GLY A 324 16.52 -12.05 4.15
C GLY A 324 16.38 -11.44 2.76
N ILE A 325 17.04 -10.32 2.49
CA ILE A 325 17.07 -9.70 1.16
C ILE A 325 17.67 -10.69 0.15
N ILE A 326 18.83 -11.24 0.44
CA ILE A 326 19.52 -12.16 -0.47
C ILE A 326 18.69 -13.44 -0.68
N ALA A 327 18.13 -14.00 0.39
CA ALA A 327 17.25 -15.17 0.32
C ALA A 327 16.02 -14.90 -0.56
N GLY A 328 15.41 -13.71 -0.44
CA GLY A 328 14.27 -13.28 -1.25
C GLY A 328 14.61 -13.22 -2.75
N PHE A 329 15.78 -12.67 -3.10
CA PHE A 329 16.24 -12.64 -4.49
C PHE A 329 16.54 -14.05 -5.02
N ILE A 330 17.26 -14.87 -4.26
CA ILE A 330 17.55 -16.26 -4.66
C ILE A 330 16.24 -17.02 -4.88
N ALA A 331 15.33 -16.97 -3.94
CA ALA A 331 14.03 -17.66 -4.01
C ALA A 331 13.19 -17.17 -5.20
N GLY A 332 13.11 -15.86 -5.40
CA GLY A 332 12.35 -15.27 -6.48
C GLY A 332 12.89 -15.66 -7.85
N TYR A 333 14.20 -15.53 -8.06
CA TYR A 333 14.81 -15.91 -9.34
C TYR A 333 14.80 -17.42 -9.57
N ALA A 334 15.00 -18.25 -8.53
CA ALA A 334 14.86 -19.70 -8.63
C ALA A 334 13.44 -20.10 -9.03
N ALA A 335 12.41 -19.54 -8.37
CA ALA A 335 11.01 -19.80 -8.69
C ALA A 335 10.65 -19.32 -10.11
N LYS A 336 11.12 -18.14 -10.52
CA LYS A 336 10.93 -17.60 -11.88
C LYS A 336 11.58 -18.47 -12.94
N PHE A 337 12.80 -18.94 -12.70
CA PHE A 337 13.51 -19.86 -13.60
C PHE A 337 12.75 -21.16 -13.76
N LEU A 338 12.35 -21.79 -12.65
CA LEU A 338 11.57 -23.04 -12.67
C LEU A 338 10.22 -22.84 -13.37
N SER A 339 9.51 -21.74 -13.10
CA SER A 339 8.25 -21.41 -13.73
C SER A 339 8.37 -21.30 -15.26
N SER A 340 9.44 -20.68 -15.75
CA SER A 340 9.65 -20.41 -17.18
C SER A 340 10.27 -21.57 -17.96
N LYS A 341 11.16 -22.35 -17.33
CA LYS A 341 11.97 -23.37 -18.02
C LYS A 341 11.45 -24.80 -17.87
N VAL A 342 10.77 -25.12 -16.76
CA VAL A 342 10.21 -26.45 -16.57
C VAL A 342 8.92 -26.59 -17.37
N LYS A 343 8.93 -27.41 -18.40
CA LYS A 343 7.75 -27.75 -19.21
C LYS A 343 7.26 -29.14 -18.78
N LEU A 344 5.99 -29.24 -18.45
CA LEU A 344 5.34 -30.50 -18.07
C LEU A 344 4.25 -30.84 -19.10
N PRO A 345 3.88 -32.13 -19.24
CA PRO A 345 2.67 -32.53 -19.98
C PRO A 345 1.44 -31.84 -19.39
N GLN A 346 0.46 -31.53 -20.23
CA GLN A 346 -0.79 -30.84 -19.83
C GLN A 346 -1.48 -31.46 -18.61
N SER A 347 -1.46 -32.79 -18.50
CA SER A 347 -2.04 -33.53 -17.37
C SER A 347 -1.33 -33.30 -16.03
N MET A 348 -0.08 -32.84 -16.05
CA MET A 348 0.76 -32.63 -14.84
C MET A 348 1.05 -31.15 -14.58
N GLU A 349 0.58 -30.22 -15.41
CA GLU A 349 0.92 -28.81 -15.31
C GLU A 349 0.45 -28.16 -14.00
N ALA A 350 -0.65 -28.65 -13.42
CA ALA A 350 -1.15 -28.25 -12.11
C ALA A 350 -0.18 -28.56 -10.94
N LEU A 351 0.69 -29.57 -11.09
CA LEU A 351 1.69 -29.92 -10.07
C LEU A 351 2.83 -28.89 -9.99
N LYS A 352 3.07 -28.16 -11.07
CA LYS A 352 4.17 -27.21 -11.17
C LYS A 352 4.12 -26.11 -10.09
N PRO A 353 3.03 -25.33 -9.93
CA PRO A 353 2.96 -24.29 -8.90
C PRO A 353 2.72 -24.83 -7.50
N ILE A 354 2.16 -26.04 -7.34
CA ILE A 354 1.78 -26.57 -6.01
C ILE A 354 2.90 -27.38 -5.38
N LEU A 355 3.64 -28.16 -6.17
CA LEU A 355 4.65 -29.11 -5.69
C LEU A 355 6.06 -28.74 -6.16
N ILE A 356 6.28 -28.65 -7.48
CA ILE A 356 7.64 -28.60 -8.05
C ILE A 356 8.33 -27.29 -7.69
N ILE A 357 7.69 -26.16 -7.97
CA ILE A 357 8.32 -24.85 -7.72
C ILE A 357 8.53 -24.62 -6.22
N PRO A 358 7.53 -24.80 -5.34
CA PRO A 358 7.74 -24.60 -3.92
C PRO A 358 8.84 -25.51 -3.35
N LEU A 359 8.86 -26.80 -3.72
CA LEU A 359 9.85 -27.74 -3.20
C LEU A 359 11.24 -27.41 -3.73
N VAL A 360 11.43 -27.35 -5.05
CA VAL A 360 12.77 -27.20 -5.65
C VAL A 360 13.35 -25.82 -5.37
N ALA A 361 12.55 -24.75 -5.48
CA ALA A 361 13.01 -23.41 -5.15
C ALA A 361 13.36 -23.24 -3.66
N SER A 362 12.59 -23.88 -2.76
CA SER A 362 12.91 -23.86 -1.32
C SER A 362 14.20 -24.63 -1.02
N LEU A 363 14.41 -25.80 -1.65
CA LEU A 363 15.66 -26.56 -1.50
C LEU A 363 16.86 -25.75 -2.03
N ILE A 364 16.77 -25.17 -3.22
CA ILE A 364 17.83 -24.33 -3.78
C ILE A 364 18.13 -23.17 -2.82
N THR A 365 17.11 -22.42 -2.42
CA THR A 365 17.26 -21.26 -1.55
C THR A 365 17.83 -21.67 -0.19
N GLY A 366 17.25 -22.69 0.44
CA GLY A 366 17.67 -23.15 1.76
C GLY A 366 19.10 -23.67 1.78
N LEU A 367 19.47 -24.53 0.84
CA LEU A 367 20.83 -25.09 0.76
C LEU A 367 21.87 -23.99 0.46
N LEU A 368 21.57 -23.07 -0.46
CA LEU A 368 22.46 -21.95 -0.72
C LEU A 368 22.60 -21.04 0.51
N MET A 369 21.53 -20.76 1.22
CA MET A 369 21.59 -19.97 2.46
C MET A 369 22.38 -20.68 3.57
N ILE A 370 22.19 -21.98 3.77
CA ILE A 370 22.85 -22.72 4.85
C ILE A 370 24.33 -22.92 4.57
N TYR A 371 24.70 -23.34 3.35
CA TYR A 371 26.06 -23.80 3.07
C TYR A 371 26.95 -22.76 2.39
N VAL A 372 26.38 -21.83 1.62
CA VAL A 372 27.17 -20.92 0.77
C VAL A 372 27.09 -19.47 1.24
N VAL A 373 25.90 -18.92 1.24
CA VAL A 373 25.69 -17.47 1.40
C VAL A 373 25.56 -17.06 2.88
N GLY A 374 24.96 -17.91 3.70
CA GLY A 374 24.57 -17.55 5.06
C GLY A 374 25.75 -17.17 5.95
N LYS A 375 26.82 -17.98 5.98
CA LYS A 375 27.99 -17.69 6.82
C LYS A 375 28.69 -16.37 6.46
N PRO A 376 29.00 -16.06 5.18
CA PRO A 376 29.55 -14.76 4.79
C PRO A 376 28.64 -13.59 5.19
N VAL A 377 27.32 -13.70 4.97
CA VAL A 377 26.37 -12.63 5.28
C VAL A 377 26.20 -12.44 6.79
N ALA A 378 26.14 -13.52 7.55
CA ALA A 378 26.14 -13.46 9.02
C ALA A 378 27.43 -12.79 9.55
N GLY A 379 28.58 -13.07 8.93
CA GLY A 379 29.84 -12.39 9.23
C GLY A 379 29.78 -10.88 8.95
N ILE A 380 29.20 -10.48 7.83
CA ILE A 380 28.98 -9.05 7.50
C ILE A 380 28.07 -8.40 8.53
N MET A 381 26.95 -9.06 8.90
CA MET A 381 26.03 -8.55 9.92
C MET A 381 26.68 -8.40 11.28
N SER A 382 27.43 -9.41 11.71
CA SER A 382 28.19 -9.38 12.97
C SER A 382 29.26 -8.28 12.94
N GLY A 383 29.99 -8.13 11.84
CA GLY A 383 30.96 -7.06 11.63
C GLY A 383 30.33 -5.68 11.67
N LEU A 384 29.20 -5.49 11.00
CA LEU A 384 28.43 -4.23 11.02
C LEU A 384 27.94 -3.90 12.44
N THR A 385 27.37 -4.86 13.15
CA THR A 385 26.89 -4.68 14.52
C THR A 385 28.06 -4.34 15.46
N SER A 386 29.18 -5.04 15.35
CA SER A 386 30.38 -4.76 16.15
C SER A 386 30.99 -3.40 15.82
N TRP A 387 31.02 -3.02 14.55
CA TRP A 387 31.49 -1.70 14.12
C TRP A 387 30.61 -0.57 14.70
N LEU A 388 29.28 -0.73 14.63
CA LEU A 388 28.34 0.23 15.22
C LEU A 388 28.46 0.31 16.75
N ALA A 389 28.64 -0.83 17.43
CA ALA A 389 28.80 -0.87 18.89
C ALA A 389 30.10 -0.21 19.37
N ASN A 390 31.16 -0.32 18.57
CA ASN A 390 32.49 0.23 18.90
C ASN A 390 32.78 1.57 18.21
N MET A 391 31.78 2.18 17.59
CA MET A 391 31.95 3.43 16.85
C MET A 391 32.26 4.59 17.81
N GLY A 392 33.35 5.27 17.56
CA GLY A 392 33.67 6.51 18.29
C GLY A 392 32.64 7.62 18.04
N THR A 393 32.52 8.55 18.98
CA THR A 393 31.48 9.62 18.94
C THR A 393 31.47 10.40 17.63
N ALA A 394 32.65 10.73 17.08
CA ALA A 394 32.74 11.48 15.81
C ALA A 394 32.12 10.71 14.64
N ASN A 395 32.39 9.42 14.51
CA ASN A 395 31.83 8.58 13.46
C ASN A 395 30.33 8.33 13.69
N ALA A 396 29.90 8.20 14.94
CA ALA A 396 28.49 8.11 15.29
C ALA A 396 27.72 9.37 14.87
N VAL A 397 28.28 10.56 15.15
CA VAL A 397 27.70 11.86 14.71
C VAL A 397 27.58 11.92 13.19
N LEU A 398 28.62 11.51 12.47
CA LEU A 398 28.60 11.48 11.00
C LEU A 398 27.54 10.51 10.46
N LEU A 399 27.47 9.29 11.00
CA LEU A 399 26.44 8.33 10.62
C LEU A 399 25.03 8.86 10.90
N GLY A 400 24.83 9.48 12.08
CA GLY A 400 23.58 10.12 12.45
C GLY A 400 23.19 11.25 11.49
N ALA A 401 24.14 12.08 11.09
CA ALA A 401 23.92 13.13 10.10
C ALA A 401 23.51 12.56 8.73
N ILE A 402 24.18 11.50 8.27
CA ILE A 402 23.85 10.85 7.01
C ILE A 402 22.44 10.23 7.06
N LEU A 403 22.14 9.43 8.07
CA LEU A 403 20.83 8.80 8.22
C LEU A 403 19.72 9.84 8.36
N GLY A 404 19.94 10.89 9.15
CA GLY A 404 19.00 11.99 9.31
C GLY A 404 18.76 12.77 8.03
N GLY A 405 19.82 13.06 7.27
CA GLY A 405 19.72 13.68 5.95
C GLY A 405 18.95 12.83 4.95
N MET A 406 19.24 11.52 4.90
CA MET A 406 18.51 10.55 4.05
C MET A 406 17.02 10.53 4.35
N MET A 407 16.63 10.58 5.63
CA MET A 407 15.22 10.60 6.04
C MET A 407 14.45 11.80 5.50
N CYS A 408 15.13 12.92 5.28
CA CYS A 408 14.53 14.20 4.88
C CYS A 408 14.67 14.51 3.38
N THR A 409 15.41 13.68 2.61
CA THR A 409 15.72 13.95 1.19
C THR A 409 14.49 13.85 0.30
N ASP A 410 13.67 12.86 0.50
CA ASP A 410 12.52 12.54 -0.38
C ASP A 410 11.22 12.24 0.39
N MET A 411 11.22 12.42 1.72
CA MET A 411 10.05 12.43 2.61
C MET A 411 9.08 11.26 2.39
N GLY A 412 9.57 10.04 2.54
CA GLY A 412 8.82 8.80 2.29
C GLY A 412 9.12 8.18 0.93
N GLY A 413 10.03 8.75 0.16
CA GLY A 413 10.52 8.20 -1.10
C GLY A 413 11.59 7.11 -0.92
N PRO A 414 12.33 6.81 -2.00
CA PRO A 414 13.31 5.73 -2.02
C PRO A 414 14.43 5.87 -0.99
N VAL A 415 15.01 7.05 -0.85
CA VAL A 415 16.17 7.29 0.04
C VAL A 415 15.75 7.18 1.52
N ASN A 416 14.59 7.77 1.87
CA ASN A 416 13.99 7.65 3.18
C ASN A 416 13.75 6.18 3.55
N LYS A 417 13.17 5.39 2.63
CA LYS A 417 12.88 3.97 2.87
C LYS A 417 14.13 3.12 3.07
N VAL A 418 15.22 3.42 2.37
CA VAL A 418 16.49 2.72 2.57
C VAL A 418 17.04 2.98 3.97
N ALA A 419 17.06 4.25 4.41
CA ALA A 419 17.50 4.59 5.76
C ALA A 419 16.60 3.92 6.82
N TYR A 420 15.29 3.98 6.65
CA TYR A 420 14.34 3.35 7.56
C TYR A 420 14.51 1.82 7.63
N ALA A 421 14.60 1.14 6.47
CA ALA A 421 14.81 -0.30 6.41
C ALA A 421 16.13 -0.72 7.08
N PHE A 422 17.19 0.08 6.93
CA PHE A 422 18.47 -0.12 7.62
C PHE A 422 18.30 -0.06 9.14
N GLY A 423 17.64 1.00 9.67
CA GLY A 423 17.41 1.13 11.11
C GLY A 423 16.56 0.01 11.69
N VAL A 424 15.45 -0.34 11.01
CA VAL A 424 14.57 -1.44 11.40
C VAL A 424 15.30 -2.79 11.37
N GLY A 425 16.10 -3.03 10.33
CA GLY A 425 16.90 -4.26 10.22
C GLY A 425 17.84 -4.46 11.41
N LEU A 426 18.41 -3.38 11.93
CA LEU A 426 19.32 -3.41 13.08
C LEU A 426 18.62 -3.66 14.43
N LEU A 427 17.31 -3.41 14.53
CA LEU A 427 16.54 -3.71 15.74
C LEU A 427 16.57 -5.20 16.07
N SER A 428 16.56 -6.06 15.08
CA SER A 428 16.68 -7.51 15.26
C SER A 428 18.01 -7.92 15.91
N SER A 429 19.05 -7.11 15.71
CA SER A 429 20.39 -7.29 16.31
C SER A 429 20.58 -6.46 17.58
N GLN A 430 19.50 -5.94 18.17
CA GLN A 430 19.51 -5.08 19.39
C GLN A 430 20.37 -3.82 19.25
N THR A 431 20.58 -3.34 18.04
CA THR A 431 21.31 -2.10 17.74
C THR A 431 20.31 -0.97 17.54
N TYR A 432 20.07 -0.18 18.57
CA TYR A 432 18.95 0.77 18.69
C TYR A 432 19.27 2.21 18.29
N ALA A 433 20.54 2.61 18.33
CA ALA A 433 20.93 4.00 18.11
C ALA A 433 20.65 4.52 16.69
N PRO A 434 20.90 3.75 15.61
CA PRO A 434 20.53 4.22 14.26
C PRO A 434 19.04 4.46 14.10
N MET A 435 18.18 3.60 14.70
CA MET A 435 16.73 3.78 14.64
C MET A 435 16.28 5.04 15.39
N ALA A 436 16.92 5.38 16.52
CA ALA A 436 16.65 6.62 17.24
C ALA A 436 16.95 7.86 16.36
N ALA A 437 18.09 7.89 15.68
CA ALA A 437 18.45 8.96 14.76
C ALA A 437 17.45 9.09 13.59
N ILE A 438 17.06 7.95 13.01
CA ILE A 438 16.13 7.86 11.89
C ILE A 438 14.74 8.38 12.26
N MET A 439 14.17 7.92 13.39
CA MET A 439 12.84 8.34 13.79
C MET A 439 12.83 9.81 14.20
N ALA A 440 13.82 10.28 14.98
CA ALA A 440 13.94 11.69 15.33
C ALA A 440 14.01 12.61 14.11
N ALA A 441 14.86 12.27 13.14
CA ALA A 441 15.05 13.04 11.93
C ALA A 441 13.83 13.01 11.00
N GLY A 442 13.15 11.87 10.88
CA GLY A 442 11.97 11.73 10.03
C GLY A 442 10.75 12.52 10.53
N MET A 443 10.74 12.92 11.81
CA MET A 443 9.73 13.83 12.36
C MET A 443 9.98 15.29 11.97
N VAL A 444 11.22 15.67 11.65
CA VAL A 444 11.63 17.06 11.39
C VAL A 444 10.90 17.71 10.22
N PRO A 445 10.80 17.13 9.02
CA PRO A 445 10.19 17.80 7.87
C PRO A 445 8.76 18.29 8.13
N PRO A 446 7.80 17.45 8.56
CA PRO A 446 6.44 17.89 8.79
C PRO A 446 6.31 18.84 9.97
N LEU A 447 7.08 18.65 11.06
CA LEU A 447 7.11 19.57 12.18
C LEU A 447 7.66 20.94 11.75
N ALA A 448 8.72 20.96 10.95
CA ALA A 448 9.33 22.20 10.43
C ALA A 448 8.36 22.98 9.54
N MET A 449 7.62 22.29 8.65
CA MET A 449 6.61 22.96 7.81
C MET A 449 5.49 23.56 8.66
N GLY A 450 5.03 22.83 9.67
CA GLY A 450 4.06 23.35 10.63
C GLY A 450 4.58 24.59 11.37
N VAL A 451 5.79 24.54 11.90
CA VAL A 451 6.44 25.70 12.58
C VAL A 451 6.58 26.88 11.62
N ALA A 452 7.06 26.64 10.39
CA ALA A 452 7.20 27.70 9.39
C ALA A 452 5.88 28.41 9.08
N THR A 453 4.78 27.66 8.95
CA THR A 453 3.45 28.23 8.71
C THR A 453 2.91 29.04 9.89
N LEU A 454 3.28 28.68 11.12
CA LEU A 454 2.90 29.42 12.31
C LEU A 454 3.71 30.73 12.47
N VAL A 455 5.03 30.63 12.26
CA VAL A 455 5.95 31.76 12.45
C VAL A 455 5.84 32.81 11.33
N ALA A 456 5.81 32.35 10.08
CA ALA A 456 5.75 33.24 8.91
C ALA A 456 4.36 33.27 8.26
N ARG A 457 3.31 33.28 9.05
CA ARG A 457 1.91 33.14 8.65
C ARG A 457 1.49 34.00 7.44
N ARG A 458 2.05 35.20 7.34
CA ARG A 458 1.78 36.16 6.25
C ARG A 458 2.32 35.70 4.88
N LYS A 459 3.29 34.80 4.86
CA LYS A 459 3.89 34.26 3.62
C LYS A 459 3.16 33.02 3.07
N PHE A 460 2.15 32.53 3.77
CA PHE A 460 1.41 31.32 3.44
C PHE A 460 -0.07 31.63 3.23
N ASN A 461 -0.67 31.05 2.20
CA ASN A 461 -2.11 31.15 2.00
C ASN A 461 -2.90 30.31 3.04
N LYS A 462 -4.23 30.50 3.09
CA LYS A 462 -5.06 29.79 4.09
C LYS A 462 -4.96 28.26 3.98
N GLY A 463 -4.94 27.70 2.77
CA GLY A 463 -4.80 26.26 2.55
C GLY A 463 -3.46 25.72 3.05
N GLN A 464 -2.37 26.46 2.84
CA GLN A 464 -1.04 26.09 3.38
C GLN A 464 -0.99 26.19 4.90
N GLN A 465 -1.65 27.18 5.50
CA GLN A 465 -1.74 27.31 6.95
C GLN A 465 -2.47 26.12 7.59
N GLU A 466 -3.58 25.67 7.00
CA GLU A 466 -4.28 24.47 7.45
C GLU A 466 -3.44 23.21 7.20
N GLY A 467 -2.81 23.09 6.03
CA GLY A 467 -1.84 22.03 5.73
C GLY A 467 -0.69 21.98 6.73
N GLY A 468 -0.22 23.12 7.23
CA GLY A 468 0.81 23.21 8.28
C GLY A 468 0.36 22.64 9.62
N LYS A 469 -0.89 22.87 10.02
CA LYS A 469 -1.47 22.26 11.23
C LYS A 469 -1.55 20.73 11.10
N ALA A 470 -2.01 20.25 9.94
CA ALA A 470 -2.04 18.81 9.67
C ALA A 470 -0.62 18.21 9.68
N ALA A 471 0.35 18.90 9.08
CA ALA A 471 1.74 18.48 9.07
C ALA A 471 2.32 18.35 10.49
N LEU A 472 2.00 19.27 11.43
CA LEU A 472 2.40 19.14 12.84
C LEU A 472 1.91 17.83 13.45
N VAL A 473 0.64 17.50 13.29
CA VAL A 473 0.07 16.27 13.84
C VAL A 473 0.74 15.04 13.21
N LEU A 474 0.91 15.04 11.89
CA LEU A 474 1.59 13.94 11.18
C LEU A 474 3.04 13.80 11.62
N GLY A 475 3.73 14.93 11.85
CA GLY A 475 5.10 14.93 12.34
C GLY A 475 5.26 14.31 13.73
N LEU A 476 4.30 14.55 14.62
CA LEU A 476 4.27 13.92 15.95
C LEU A 476 4.10 12.39 15.85
N CYS A 477 3.48 11.90 14.78
CA CYS A 477 3.30 10.46 14.50
C CYS A 477 4.46 9.82 13.71
N PHE A 478 5.53 10.55 13.41
CA PHE A 478 6.62 10.09 12.52
C PHE A 478 6.14 9.86 11.08
N ILE A 479 5.26 10.68 10.55
CA ILE A 479 4.77 10.64 9.17
C ILE A 479 5.39 11.80 8.40
N SER A 480 6.56 11.57 7.81
CA SER A 480 7.38 12.58 7.10
C SER A 480 6.67 13.14 5.86
N GLU A 481 5.73 12.39 5.29
CA GLU A 481 4.93 12.75 4.13
C GLU A 481 4.06 14.00 4.36
N GLY A 482 3.81 14.39 5.60
CA GLY A 482 3.12 15.65 5.93
C GLY A 482 3.79 16.91 5.37
N ALA A 483 5.09 16.85 5.05
CA ALA A 483 5.83 17.94 4.45
C ALA A 483 5.76 17.98 2.90
N ILE A 484 5.29 16.91 2.25
CA ILE A 484 5.28 16.79 0.78
C ILE A 484 4.53 17.93 0.09
N PRO A 485 3.35 18.41 0.55
CA PRO A 485 2.66 19.51 -0.10
C PRO A 485 3.49 20.79 -0.18
N PHE A 486 4.34 21.03 0.81
CA PHE A 486 5.25 22.17 0.84
C PHE A 486 6.46 21.95 -0.07
N ALA A 487 7.04 20.74 -0.03
CA ALA A 487 8.16 20.36 -0.88
C ALA A 487 7.78 20.34 -2.37
N ALA A 488 6.55 19.94 -2.72
CA ALA A 488 6.06 19.95 -4.08
C ALA A 488 5.93 21.37 -4.67
N ARG A 489 5.60 22.35 -3.82
CA ARG A 489 5.45 23.76 -4.24
C ARG A 489 6.76 24.53 -4.26
N ASP A 490 7.67 24.26 -3.34
CA ASP A 490 8.93 24.99 -3.18
C ASP A 490 10.09 24.04 -2.84
N PRO A 491 10.42 23.08 -3.73
CA PRO A 491 11.42 22.06 -3.44
C PRO A 491 12.80 22.61 -3.15
N MET A 492 13.19 23.68 -3.86
CA MET A 492 14.52 24.26 -3.76
C MET A 492 14.84 24.90 -2.40
N ARG A 493 13.81 25.19 -1.59
CA ARG A 493 14.00 25.76 -0.24
C ARG A 493 13.59 24.75 0.84
N VAL A 494 12.50 24.03 0.63
CA VAL A 494 12.01 23.06 1.62
C VAL A 494 13.00 21.90 1.79
N LEU A 495 13.45 21.27 0.70
CA LEU A 495 14.33 20.11 0.79
C LEU A 495 15.66 20.41 1.49
N PRO A 496 16.43 21.47 1.11
CA PRO A 496 17.69 21.76 1.80
C PRO A 496 17.49 22.06 3.28
N CYS A 497 16.45 22.84 3.65
CA CYS A 497 16.16 23.13 5.05
C CYS A 497 15.86 21.87 5.85
N CYS A 498 15.03 20.97 5.30
CA CYS A 498 14.68 19.70 5.93
C CYS A 498 15.89 18.76 6.04
N ILE A 499 16.71 18.65 4.99
CA ILE A 499 17.92 17.81 4.99
C ILE A 499 18.90 18.30 6.06
N ILE A 500 19.16 19.60 6.15
CA ILE A 500 20.05 20.15 7.16
C ILE A 500 19.48 19.92 8.57
N GLY A 501 18.20 20.24 8.80
CA GLY A 501 17.56 20.00 10.10
C GLY A 501 17.55 18.54 10.50
N GLY A 502 17.24 17.63 9.57
CA GLY A 502 17.27 16.19 9.81
C GLY A 502 18.67 15.66 10.07
N ALA A 503 19.67 16.12 9.31
CA ALA A 503 21.08 15.76 9.54
C ALA A 503 21.56 16.20 10.94
N VAL A 504 21.24 17.41 11.36
CA VAL A 504 21.57 17.90 12.71
C VAL A 504 20.84 17.09 13.79
N THR A 505 19.56 16.77 13.59
CA THR A 505 18.79 15.92 14.51
C THR A 505 19.42 14.55 14.67
N GLY A 506 19.74 13.88 13.56
CA GLY A 506 20.36 12.56 13.58
C GLY A 506 21.75 12.58 14.21
N ALA A 507 22.54 13.62 13.91
CA ALA A 507 23.86 13.84 14.52
C ALA A 507 23.77 13.97 16.04
N ILE A 508 22.86 14.82 16.55
CA ILE A 508 22.66 15.01 18.00
C ILE A 508 22.17 13.70 18.64
N SER A 509 21.20 13.02 18.03
CA SER A 509 20.65 11.75 18.53
C SER A 509 21.75 10.70 18.74
N MET A 510 22.64 10.54 17.75
CA MET A 510 23.76 9.62 17.85
C MET A 510 24.84 10.10 18.83
N ALA A 511 25.10 11.41 18.89
CA ALA A 511 26.08 12.01 19.82
C ALA A 511 25.73 11.76 21.29
N ILE A 512 24.46 11.87 21.64
CA ILE A 512 23.96 11.61 23.00
C ILE A 512 23.74 10.13 23.30
N GLY A 513 24.04 9.26 22.35
CA GLY A 513 23.82 7.82 22.48
C GLY A 513 22.35 7.42 22.63
N ALA A 514 21.45 8.16 21.97
CA ALA A 514 20.02 7.86 22.04
C ALA A 514 19.73 6.46 21.52
N LYS A 515 18.85 5.73 22.22
CA LYS A 515 18.40 4.38 21.89
C LYS A 515 16.89 4.38 21.76
N LEU A 516 16.39 3.76 20.70
CA LEU A 516 14.97 3.61 20.45
C LEU A 516 14.66 2.16 20.13
N MET A 517 13.84 1.56 20.96
CA MET A 517 13.47 0.13 20.85
C MET A 517 12.22 -0.09 19.98
N ALA A 518 11.48 0.96 19.63
CA ALA A 518 10.31 0.89 18.77
C ALA A 518 10.64 1.38 17.36
N PRO A 519 10.17 0.70 16.31
CA PRO A 519 10.46 1.10 14.93
C PRO A 519 9.58 2.24 14.42
N HIS A 520 8.48 2.54 15.10
CA HIS A 520 7.49 3.54 14.71
C HIS A 520 6.75 4.10 15.93
N GLY A 521 5.95 5.16 15.72
CA GLY A 521 5.09 5.74 16.76
C GLY A 521 5.43 7.19 17.12
N GLY A 522 6.55 7.72 16.64
CA GLY A 522 6.91 9.13 16.81
C GLY A 522 6.99 9.56 18.27
N LEU A 523 6.39 10.71 18.59
CA LEU A 523 6.38 11.26 19.93
C LEU A 523 5.64 10.38 20.96
N PHE A 524 4.65 9.60 20.52
CA PHE A 524 3.86 8.76 21.41
C PHE A 524 4.69 7.66 22.10
N VAL A 525 5.80 7.25 21.49
CA VAL A 525 6.73 6.29 22.09
C VAL A 525 7.46 6.87 23.32
N LEU A 526 7.56 8.20 23.44
CA LEU A 526 8.15 8.87 24.61
C LEU A 526 7.33 8.67 25.88
N LEU A 527 6.01 8.42 25.73
CA LEU A 527 5.13 8.14 26.86
C LEU A 527 5.39 6.77 27.48
N ILE A 528 6.19 5.93 26.83
CA ILE A 528 6.48 4.56 27.23
C ILE A 528 7.84 4.54 27.95
N PRO A 529 7.86 4.23 29.26
CA PRO A 529 9.10 4.22 30.01
C PRO A 529 10.12 3.24 29.42
N GLY A 530 11.34 3.72 29.18
CA GLY A 530 12.44 2.89 28.68
C GLY A 530 12.46 2.60 27.17
N ALA A 531 11.40 2.94 26.42
CA ALA A 531 11.38 2.74 24.97
C ALA A 531 12.37 3.67 24.25
N ILE A 532 12.60 4.87 24.81
CA ILE A 532 13.59 5.85 24.33
C ILE A 532 14.47 6.28 25.51
N THR A 533 15.79 6.33 25.32
CA THR A 533 16.75 6.80 26.32
C THR A 533 17.92 7.52 25.63
N PRO A 534 18.37 8.70 26.11
CA PRO A 534 17.73 9.60 27.09
C PRO A 534 16.57 10.40 26.47
N VAL A 535 15.43 10.47 27.14
CA VAL A 535 14.20 11.13 26.63
C VAL A 535 14.40 12.61 26.34
N LEU A 536 14.94 13.36 27.30
CA LEU A 536 15.13 14.82 27.16
C LEU A 536 16.11 15.15 26.03
N GLY A 537 17.20 14.43 25.92
CA GLY A 537 18.18 14.63 24.84
C GLY A 537 17.58 14.33 23.46
N TYR A 538 16.76 13.28 23.37
CA TYR A 538 16.05 12.93 22.15
C TYR A 538 15.05 14.02 21.72
N LEU A 539 14.26 14.53 22.66
CA LEU A 539 13.33 15.65 22.41
C LEU A 539 14.07 16.91 21.96
N LEU A 540 15.18 17.24 22.64
CA LEU A 540 16.02 18.40 22.26
C LEU A 540 16.56 18.26 20.83
N ALA A 541 16.99 17.08 20.43
CA ALA A 541 17.44 16.82 19.06
C ALA A 541 16.35 17.14 18.04
N ILE A 542 15.11 16.66 18.27
CA ILE A 542 13.96 16.95 17.40
C ILE A 542 13.64 18.44 17.37
N ILE A 543 13.60 19.10 18.53
CA ILE A 543 13.30 20.53 18.62
C ILE A 543 14.34 21.37 17.88
N ILE A 544 15.63 21.10 18.08
CA ILE A 544 16.73 21.84 17.43
C ILE A 544 16.63 21.67 15.90
N GLY A 545 16.52 20.45 15.40
CA GLY A 545 16.42 20.21 13.95
C GLY A 545 15.15 20.81 13.35
N THR A 546 14.03 20.71 14.06
CA THR A 546 12.76 21.32 13.63
C THR A 546 12.88 22.85 13.59
N ALA A 547 13.53 23.46 14.58
CA ALA A 547 13.77 24.90 14.60
C ALA A 547 14.67 25.32 13.43
N ILE A 548 15.77 24.62 13.19
CA ILE A 548 16.69 24.93 12.07
C ILE A 548 15.93 24.83 10.73
N ALA A 549 15.21 23.74 10.49
CA ALA A 549 14.49 23.55 9.23
C ALA A 549 13.31 24.52 9.10
N GLY A 550 12.50 24.68 10.15
CA GLY A 550 11.29 25.47 10.13
C GLY A 550 11.56 26.98 10.07
N LEU A 551 12.48 27.49 10.89
CA LEU A 551 12.88 28.92 10.85
C LEU A 551 13.67 29.20 9.57
N GLY A 552 14.57 28.31 9.15
CA GLY A 552 15.27 28.41 7.88
C GLY A 552 14.32 28.57 6.70
N TYR A 553 13.31 27.71 6.62
CA TYR A 553 12.31 27.82 5.57
C TYR A 553 11.42 29.07 5.72
N ALA A 554 11.01 29.42 6.93
CA ALA A 554 10.23 30.64 7.19
C ALA A 554 10.93 31.92 6.71
N VAL A 555 12.27 31.97 6.85
CA VAL A 555 13.08 33.09 6.35
C VAL A 555 13.17 33.06 4.82
N LEU A 556 13.51 31.92 4.25
CA LEU A 556 13.75 31.72 2.80
C LEU A 556 12.47 31.75 1.96
N LYS A 557 11.30 31.46 2.52
CA LYS A 557 10.01 31.48 1.83
C LYS A 557 9.70 32.86 1.29
N ARG A 558 9.42 32.96 -0.02
CA ARG A 558 8.90 34.18 -0.64
C ARG A 558 7.39 34.30 -0.43
N PRO A 559 6.85 35.53 -0.31
CA PRO A 559 5.40 35.75 -0.29
C PRO A 559 4.76 35.16 -1.57
N GLU A 560 3.56 34.62 -1.44
CA GLU A 560 2.89 33.93 -2.54
C GLU A 560 2.51 34.85 -3.72
N GLU A 561 2.29 36.13 -3.44
CA GLU A 561 2.04 37.16 -4.46
C GLU A 561 3.23 37.38 -5.43
N GLU A 562 4.47 37.16 -4.95
CA GLU A 562 5.66 37.22 -5.80
C GLU A 562 5.84 35.97 -6.65
N LEU A 563 5.40 34.80 -6.15
CA LEU A 563 5.47 33.52 -6.90
C LEU A 563 4.43 33.49 -8.02
N ALA A 564 3.24 34.11 -7.82
CA ALA A 564 2.22 34.22 -8.85
C ALA A 564 2.58 35.22 -9.97
N LYS A 565 3.52 36.14 -9.72
CA LYS A 565 4.04 37.08 -10.73
C LYS A 565 5.24 36.55 -11.51
N ALA A 566 5.87 35.47 -11.02
CA ALA A 566 7.06 34.85 -11.63
C ALA A 566 6.76 33.57 -12.43
N ALA A 567 5.52 33.07 -12.38
CA ALA A 567 4.98 31.96 -13.17
C ALA A 567 4.11 32.50 -14.30
#